data_f802db8c726a6d634689464abbf0216b
#
_entry.id   f802db8c726a6d634689464abbf0216b
#
_cell.length_a   1.000
_cell.length_b   1.000
_cell.length_c   1.000
_cell.angle_alpha   90.00
_cell.angle_beta   90.00
_cell.angle_gamma   90.00
#
_symmetry.space_group_name_H-M   'P 1'
#
loop_
_entity.id
_entity.type
_entity.pdbx_description
1 polymer ?
#
loop_
_entity_poly.entity_id
_entity_poly.type
_entity_poly.pdbx_seq_one_letter_code
_entity_poly.pdbx_strand_id
1 'polypeptide(L)'
;RDSPHTAWASSYDQAVIAAAYGFSWVSNLTVLGRNYSGSAATIQITGIRNGRPVVVAISAVDLRLTLSLRSTSFDILTIPRFEDVSTEHVFAGEVMGLVELGITQGCSTDRFCPNESVTRGQMAAFLTRALGLKSPPDTDSFDDDDGSIFESDIEALYAAGITRGCTTNSFCPSIAVSRGEMAAFLVRAFDLSGPGGDPFIDDDGSYFEPEIGVLAAEGVSSGCALNQYCPDGLVT
;
A
#
# COMPACT_ATOMS: atom_id res chain seq x y z
N ARG A 1 -19.18 -40.98 23.70
CA ARG A 1 -20.06 -39.85 24.00
C ARG A 1 -19.45 -38.65 23.31
N ASP A 2 -19.93 -38.34 22.13
CA ASP A 2 -19.53 -37.16 21.36
C ASP A 2 -20.06 -35.96 22.09
N SER A 3 -19.13 -35.17 22.67
CA SER A 3 -19.44 -33.83 23.14
C SER A 3 -19.67 -32.98 21.88
N PRO A 4 -20.81 -32.32 21.72
CA PRO A 4 -20.97 -31.43 20.59
C PRO A 4 -20.06 -30.22 20.82
N HIS A 5 -18.85 -30.31 20.29
CA HIS A 5 -18.02 -29.11 20.13
C HIS A 5 -18.70 -28.27 19.05
N THR A 6 -19.65 -27.45 19.48
CA THR A 6 -20.19 -26.42 18.61
C THR A 6 -19.05 -25.54 18.15
N ALA A 7 -18.74 -25.61 16.86
CA ALA A 7 -17.80 -24.66 16.25
C ALA A 7 -18.30 -23.24 16.55
N TRP A 8 -17.41 -22.38 17.00
CA TRP A 8 -17.69 -20.97 17.23
C TRP A 8 -16.80 -20.13 16.34
N ALA A 9 -17.31 -19.02 15.89
CA ALA A 9 -16.56 -18.01 15.17
C ALA A 9 -16.77 -16.65 15.82
N SER A 10 -15.77 -15.82 15.82
CA SER A 10 -15.84 -14.41 16.19
C SER A 10 -15.01 -13.63 15.19
N SER A 11 -15.53 -12.52 14.73
CA SER A 11 -14.81 -11.58 13.87
C SER A 11 -14.37 -10.37 14.67
N TYR A 12 -13.18 -9.89 14.39
CA TYR A 12 -12.60 -8.70 15.01
C TYR A 12 -12.00 -7.84 13.91
N ASP A 13 -12.22 -6.54 14.03
CA ASP A 13 -11.54 -5.55 13.20
C ASP A 13 -10.03 -5.56 13.51
N GLN A 14 -9.20 -5.44 12.50
CA GLN A 14 -7.75 -5.31 12.64
C GLN A 14 -7.38 -4.14 13.58
N ALA A 15 -8.14 -3.05 13.55
CA ALA A 15 -7.93 -1.89 14.42
C ALA A 15 -8.01 -2.24 15.90
N VAL A 16 -8.88 -3.18 16.30
CA VAL A 16 -8.99 -3.66 17.69
C VAL A 16 -7.70 -4.36 18.11
N ILE A 17 -7.15 -5.20 17.25
CA ILE A 17 -5.91 -5.93 17.51
C ILE A 17 -4.72 -4.97 17.49
N ALA A 18 -4.68 -4.06 16.52
CA ALA A 18 -3.65 -3.04 16.44
C ALA A 18 -3.58 -2.20 17.71
N ALA A 19 -4.70 -1.68 18.17
CA ALA A 19 -4.78 -0.89 19.40
C ALA A 19 -4.34 -1.69 20.63
N ALA A 20 -4.77 -2.95 20.75
CA ALA A 20 -4.45 -3.79 21.90
C ALA A 20 -2.95 -4.09 22.04
N TYR A 21 -2.24 -4.19 20.94
CA TYR A 21 -0.81 -4.54 20.90
C TYR A 21 0.12 -3.40 20.48
N GLY A 22 -0.39 -2.17 20.40
CA GLY A 22 0.39 -0.97 20.14
C GLY A 22 0.92 -0.86 18.71
N PHE A 23 0.22 -1.45 17.74
CA PHE A 23 0.46 -1.24 16.34
C PHE A 23 -0.36 -0.05 15.83
N SER A 24 0.16 0.68 14.86
CA SER A 24 -0.63 1.62 14.06
C SER A 24 -1.48 0.87 13.02
N TRP A 25 -1.02 -0.30 12.62
CA TRP A 25 -1.71 -1.19 11.69
C TRP A 25 -1.19 -2.63 11.82
N VAL A 26 -2.08 -3.63 11.64
CA VAL A 26 -1.75 -5.07 11.65
C VAL A 26 -2.01 -5.63 10.25
N SER A 27 -0.98 -6.17 9.61
CA SER A 27 -1.10 -6.76 8.27
C SER A 27 -1.50 -8.23 8.30
N ASN A 28 -1.05 -8.96 9.32
CA ASN A 28 -1.30 -10.40 9.39
C ASN A 28 -1.25 -10.93 10.82
N LEU A 29 -2.05 -11.96 11.06
CA LEU A 29 -1.95 -12.83 12.23
C LEU A 29 -1.78 -14.26 11.79
N THR A 30 -0.79 -14.96 12.36
CA THR A 30 -0.51 -16.35 12.02
C THR A 30 -0.32 -17.19 13.27
N VAL A 31 -0.88 -18.38 13.32
CA VAL A 31 -0.58 -19.38 14.36
C VAL A 31 0.79 -19.99 14.06
N LEU A 32 1.82 -19.60 14.82
CA LEU A 32 3.19 -20.14 14.67
C LEU A 32 3.38 -21.50 15.29
N GLY A 33 2.67 -21.78 16.36
CA GLY A 33 2.85 -23.01 17.10
C GLY A 33 1.58 -23.47 17.78
N ARG A 34 1.45 -24.79 17.91
CA ARG A 34 0.37 -25.44 18.67
C ARG A 34 0.96 -26.24 19.81
N ASN A 35 0.23 -26.35 20.89
CA ASN A 35 0.59 -27.21 22.00
C ASN A 35 0.24 -28.68 21.69
N TYR A 36 0.56 -29.57 22.62
CA TYR A 36 0.33 -31.02 22.46
C TYR A 36 -1.16 -31.38 22.25
N SER A 37 -2.09 -30.56 22.73
CA SER A 37 -3.54 -30.75 22.53
C SER A 37 -4.05 -30.22 21.19
N GLY A 38 -3.19 -29.66 20.33
CA GLY A 38 -3.55 -29.02 19.06
C GLY A 38 -4.06 -27.59 19.18
N SER A 39 -4.20 -27.07 20.41
CA SER A 39 -4.60 -25.67 20.61
C SER A 39 -3.48 -24.72 20.21
N ALA A 40 -3.83 -23.51 19.72
CA ALA A 40 -2.84 -22.48 19.43
C ALA A 40 -2.02 -22.14 20.69
N ALA A 41 -0.72 -22.04 20.53
CA ALA A 41 0.22 -21.73 21.60
C ALA A 41 0.85 -20.35 21.39
N THR A 42 1.32 -20.08 20.18
CA THR A 42 1.99 -18.82 19.82
C THR A 42 1.35 -18.23 18.57
N ILE A 43 1.08 -16.94 18.62
CA ILE A 43 0.54 -16.16 17.51
C ILE A 43 1.58 -15.12 17.10
N GLN A 44 1.84 -15.03 15.82
CA GLN A 44 2.62 -13.96 15.23
C GLN A 44 1.69 -12.84 14.78
N ILE A 45 2.01 -11.62 15.16
CA ILE A 45 1.39 -10.39 14.68
C ILE A 45 2.42 -9.68 13.80
N THR A 46 2.08 -9.43 12.56
CA THR A 46 2.88 -8.61 11.64
C THR A 46 2.13 -7.31 11.38
N GLY A 47 2.83 -6.19 11.38
CA GLY A 47 2.19 -4.88 11.19
C GLY A 47 3.17 -3.72 11.25
N ILE A 48 2.63 -2.52 11.35
CA ILE A 48 3.38 -1.27 11.47
C ILE A 48 3.29 -0.74 12.90
N ARG A 49 4.43 -0.39 13.49
CA ARG A 49 4.53 0.29 14.78
C ARG A 49 5.50 1.46 14.65
N ASN A 50 5.02 2.68 14.99
CA ASN A 50 5.82 3.91 14.84
C ASN A 50 6.40 4.08 13.42
N GLY A 51 5.60 3.81 12.38
CA GLY A 51 5.99 3.94 10.98
C GLY A 51 6.98 2.88 10.47
N ARG A 52 7.26 1.82 11.25
CA ARG A 52 8.20 0.74 10.86
C ARG A 52 7.54 -0.62 10.85
N PRO A 53 7.87 -1.50 9.90
CA PRO A 53 7.44 -2.88 9.94
C PRO A 53 7.96 -3.59 11.19
N VAL A 54 7.08 -4.28 11.90
CA VAL A 54 7.41 -5.03 13.13
C VAL A 54 6.69 -6.37 13.12
N VAL A 55 7.39 -7.40 13.58
CA VAL A 55 6.84 -8.73 13.81
C VAL A 55 6.96 -9.04 15.30
N VAL A 56 5.85 -9.40 15.93
CA VAL A 56 5.79 -9.72 17.37
C VAL A 56 5.15 -11.08 17.55
N ALA A 57 5.75 -11.91 18.38
CA ALA A 57 5.14 -13.16 18.84
C ALA A 57 4.47 -12.93 20.21
N ILE A 58 3.23 -13.36 20.35
CA ILE A 58 2.45 -13.32 21.58
C ILE A 58 1.95 -14.72 21.95
N SER A 59 1.54 -14.90 23.20
CA SER A 59 0.89 -16.13 23.58
C SER A 59 -0.57 -16.15 23.07
N ALA A 60 -1.05 -17.32 22.65
CA ALA A 60 -2.46 -17.48 22.29
C ALA A 60 -3.40 -17.26 23.48
N VAL A 61 -2.89 -17.42 24.71
CA VAL A 61 -3.64 -17.12 25.93
C VAL A 61 -3.85 -15.60 26.06
N ASP A 62 -2.81 -14.80 25.79
CA ASP A 62 -2.92 -13.34 25.81
C ASP A 62 -3.91 -12.86 24.77
N LEU A 63 -3.83 -13.37 23.52
CA LEU A 63 -4.79 -13.04 22.48
C LEU A 63 -6.22 -13.42 22.91
N ARG A 64 -6.38 -14.63 23.49
CA ARG A 64 -7.68 -15.09 23.98
C ARG A 64 -8.27 -14.17 25.03
N LEU A 65 -7.47 -13.73 26.00
CA LEU A 65 -7.91 -12.82 27.07
C LEU A 65 -8.24 -11.44 26.51
N THR A 66 -7.38 -10.91 25.63
CA THR A 66 -7.53 -9.59 25.01
C THR A 66 -8.82 -9.51 24.17
N LEU A 67 -9.12 -10.55 23.40
CA LEU A 67 -10.28 -10.61 22.53
C LEU A 67 -11.48 -11.34 23.18
N SER A 68 -11.40 -11.74 24.42
CA SER A 68 -12.44 -12.49 25.15
C SER A 68 -12.88 -13.78 24.40
N LEU A 69 -11.95 -14.46 23.73
CA LEU A 69 -12.23 -15.70 23.02
C LEU A 69 -12.55 -16.84 23.99
N ARG A 70 -13.43 -17.76 23.57
CA ARG A 70 -13.88 -18.89 24.41
C ARG A 70 -12.75 -19.89 24.71
N SER A 71 -11.79 -20.03 23.80
CA SER A 71 -10.74 -21.07 23.86
C SER A 71 -9.49 -20.59 23.14
N THR A 72 -8.36 -21.27 23.33
CA THR A 72 -7.16 -21.19 22.49
C THR A 72 -7.18 -22.22 21.35
N SER A 73 -8.23 -23.05 21.27
CA SER A 73 -8.44 -23.98 20.15
C SER A 73 -9.18 -23.27 19.04
N PHE A 74 -8.44 -22.54 18.23
CA PHE A 74 -8.96 -21.77 17.08
C PHE A 74 -7.96 -21.77 15.93
N ASP A 75 -8.45 -21.46 14.76
CA ASP A 75 -7.71 -21.05 13.59
C ASP A 75 -8.01 -19.58 13.27
N ILE A 76 -7.04 -18.91 12.70
CA ILE A 76 -7.20 -17.52 12.23
C ILE A 76 -7.50 -17.60 10.75
N LEU A 77 -8.67 -17.07 10.38
CA LEU A 77 -9.06 -16.88 9.00
C LEU A 77 -9.03 -15.37 8.72
N THR A 78 -8.15 -14.96 7.85
CA THR A 78 -8.16 -13.59 7.32
C THR A 78 -9.15 -13.57 6.15
N ILE A 79 -10.20 -12.77 6.26
CA ILE A 79 -11.13 -12.57 5.15
C ILE A 79 -10.53 -11.43 4.33
N PRO A 80 -10.20 -11.63 3.04
CA PRO A 80 -9.71 -10.56 2.20
C PRO A 80 -10.80 -9.49 2.06
N ARG A 81 -10.42 -8.22 2.13
CA ARG A 81 -11.34 -7.10 1.90
C ARG A 81 -11.81 -7.07 0.45
N PHE A 82 -10.93 -7.45 -0.47
CA PHE A 82 -11.19 -7.46 -1.90
C PHE A 82 -11.21 -8.90 -2.41
N GLU A 83 -12.18 -9.22 -3.25
CA GLU A 83 -12.34 -10.56 -3.82
C GLU A 83 -11.19 -10.95 -4.76
N ASP A 84 -10.53 -9.95 -5.38
CA ASP A 84 -9.43 -10.12 -6.33
C ASP A 84 -8.04 -10.01 -5.70
N VAL A 85 -7.95 -9.82 -4.37
CA VAL A 85 -6.69 -9.84 -3.61
C VAL A 85 -6.80 -10.90 -2.52
N SER A 86 -6.33 -12.11 -2.81
CA SER A 86 -6.32 -13.19 -1.82
C SER A 86 -5.34 -12.86 -0.68
N THR A 87 -5.53 -13.49 0.47
CA THR A 87 -4.59 -13.35 1.61
C THR A 87 -3.18 -13.84 1.31
N GLU A 88 -3.01 -14.66 0.27
CA GLU A 88 -1.72 -15.17 -0.20
C GLU A 88 -1.12 -14.31 -1.33
N HIS A 89 -1.82 -13.26 -1.75
CA HIS A 89 -1.30 -12.33 -2.75
C HIS A 89 -0.03 -11.65 -2.22
N VAL A 90 1.02 -11.57 -3.06
CA VAL A 90 2.35 -11.09 -2.65
C VAL A 90 2.31 -9.67 -2.05
N PHE A 91 1.36 -8.84 -2.45
CA PHE A 91 1.14 -7.47 -1.97
C PHE A 91 -0.12 -7.33 -1.10
N ALA A 92 -0.68 -8.42 -0.57
CA ALA A 92 -1.92 -8.34 0.23
C ALA A 92 -1.76 -7.38 1.43
N GLY A 93 -0.60 -7.41 2.08
CA GLY A 93 -0.29 -6.55 3.22
C GLY A 93 -0.22 -5.07 2.83
N GLU A 94 0.47 -4.75 1.75
CA GLU A 94 0.65 -3.39 1.23
C GLU A 94 -0.68 -2.80 0.75
N VAL A 95 -1.48 -3.60 0.03
CA VAL A 95 -2.83 -3.20 -0.40
C VAL A 95 -3.70 -2.84 0.80
N MET A 96 -3.71 -3.69 1.83
CA MET A 96 -4.47 -3.41 3.04
C MET A 96 -3.94 -2.17 3.77
N GLY A 97 -2.62 -1.96 3.81
CA GLY A 97 -2.01 -0.77 4.38
C GLY A 97 -2.45 0.52 3.69
N LEU A 98 -2.47 0.54 2.36
CA LEU A 98 -2.95 1.68 1.59
C LEU A 98 -4.43 1.99 1.87
N VAL A 99 -5.25 0.95 2.04
CA VAL A 99 -6.68 1.10 2.38
C VAL A 99 -6.87 1.66 3.78
N GLU A 100 -6.18 1.10 4.79
CA GLU A 100 -6.30 1.55 6.18
C GLU A 100 -5.79 2.99 6.39
N LEU A 101 -4.79 3.39 5.62
CA LEU A 101 -4.32 4.79 5.59
C LEU A 101 -5.25 5.71 4.79
N GLY A 102 -6.33 5.19 4.18
CA GLY A 102 -7.27 5.96 3.39
C GLY A 102 -6.70 6.46 2.06
N ILE A 103 -5.55 5.91 1.61
CA ILE A 103 -4.88 6.30 0.36
C ILE A 103 -5.67 5.77 -0.83
N THR A 104 -6.15 4.54 -0.75
CA THR A 104 -6.99 3.91 -1.77
C THR A 104 -8.28 3.33 -1.20
N GLN A 105 -9.29 3.17 -2.04
CA GLN A 105 -10.55 2.49 -1.72
C GLN A 105 -10.79 1.27 -2.62
N GLY A 106 -9.84 0.98 -3.52
CA GLY A 106 -10.00 0.01 -4.59
C GLY A 106 -10.65 0.60 -5.84
N CYS A 107 -10.85 -0.23 -6.85
CA CYS A 107 -11.54 0.14 -8.09
C CYS A 107 -13.07 0.00 -7.98
N SER A 108 -13.55 -0.81 -7.01
CA SER A 108 -14.94 -0.91 -6.60
C SER A 108 -15.02 -1.24 -5.10
N THR A 109 -16.24 -1.42 -4.58
CA THR A 109 -16.48 -1.71 -3.16
C THR A 109 -15.78 -2.99 -2.68
N ASP A 110 -15.67 -3.98 -3.57
CA ASP A 110 -15.20 -5.33 -3.30
C ASP A 110 -13.97 -5.75 -4.13
N ARG A 111 -13.42 -4.84 -4.95
CA ARG A 111 -12.27 -5.11 -5.80
C ARG A 111 -11.19 -4.04 -5.69
N PHE A 112 -9.95 -4.48 -5.68
CA PHE A 112 -8.76 -3.63 -5.71
C PHE A 112 -8.26 -3.38 -7.13
N CYS A 113 -8.41 -4.36 -8.03
CA CYS A 113 -7.94 -4.37 -9.41
C CYS A 113 -6.39 -4.31 -9.53
N PRO A 114 -5.66 -5.26 -8.92
CA PRO A 114 -4.19 -5.18 -8.81
C PRO A 114 -3.45 -5.29 -10.15
N ASN A 115 -4.14 -5.71 -11.21
CA ASN A 115 -3.57 -5.87 -12.56
C ASN A 115 -3.97 -4.75 -13.52
N GLU A 116 -4.76 -3.78 -13.07
CA GLU A 116 -5.12 -2.63 -13.88
C GLU A 116 -4.09 -1.52 -13.74
N SER A 117 -3.78 -0.86 -14.86
CA SER A 117 -2.81 0.23 -14.85
C SER A 117 -3.35 1.45 -14.10
N VAL A 118 -2.51 2.03 -13.25
CA VAL A 118 -2.83 3.26 -12.52
C VAL A 118 -2.76 4.45 -13.47
N THR A 119 -3.82 5.25 -13.52
CA THR A 119 -3.82 6.50 -14.29
C THR A 119 -3.13 7.64 -13.54
N ARG A 120 -2.73 8.69 -14.26
CA ARG A 120 -2.10 9.89 -13.66
C ARG A 120 -3.03 10.58 -12.67
N GLY A 121 -4.34 10.64 -12.96
CA GLY A 121 -5.33 11.18 -12.03
C GLY A 121 -5.45 10.34 -10.75
N GLN A 122 -5.48 9.02 -10.86
CA GLN A 122 -5.47 8.14 -9.69
C GLN A 122 -4.18 8.29 -8.87
N MET A 123 -3.03 8.42 -9.54
CA MET A 123 -1.75 8.68 -8.87
C MET A 123 -1.78 10.00 -8.11
N ALA A 124 -2.36 11.06 -8.70
CA ALA A 124 -2.55 12.34 -8.02
C ALA A 124 -3.34 12.15 -6.72
N ALA A 125 -4.47 11.45 -6.77
CA ALA A 125 -5.28 11.19 -5.59
C ALA A 125 -4.52 10.36 -4.52
N PHE A 126 -3.74 9.36 -4.91
CA PHE A 126 -2.97 8.55 -3.97
C PHE A 126 -1.91 9.38 -3.25
N LEU A 127 -1.12 10.16 -3.99
CA LEU A 127 -0.06 10.99 -3.41
C LEU A 127 -0.62 12.13 -2.55
N THR A 128 -1.68 12.79 -2.99
CA THR A 128 -2.35 13.84 -2.24
C THR A 128 -2.85 13.33 -0.88
N ARG A 129 -3.47 12.16 -0.86
CA ARG A 129 -3.94 11.53 0.39
C ARG A 129 -2.78 11.06 1.26
N ALA A 130 -1.76 10.44 0.66
CA ALA A 130 -0.59 9.96 1.40
C ALA A 130 0.17 11.08 2.10
N LEU A 131 0.26 12.25 1.46
CA LEU A 131 0.98 13.43 1.97
C LEU A 131 0.09 14.41 2.74
N GLY A 132 -1.24 14.19 2.74
CA GLY A 132 -2.20 15.11 3.35
C GLY A 132 -2.23 16.48 2.69
N LEU A 133 -1.96 16.56 1.37
CA LEU A 133 -1.95 17.79 0.62
C LEU A 133 -3.38 18.35 0.45
N LYS A 134 -3.46 19.65 0.22
CA LYS A 134 -4.72 20.33 -0.09
C LYS A 134 -4.52 21.23 -1.28
N SER A 135 -5.50 21.24 -2.19
CA SER A 135 -5.53 22.19 -3.27
C SER A 135 -5.61 23.63 -2.72
N PRO A 136 -4.79 24.55 -3.22
CA PRO A 136 -4.99 25.95 -2.96
C PRO A 136 -6.34 26.42 -3.55
N PRO A 137 -6.99 27.41 -2.94
CA PRO A 137 -8.22 27.96 -3.51
C PRO A 137 -7.92 28.65 -4.85
N ASP A 138 -8.86 28.55 -5.78
CA ASP A 138 -8.86 29.26 -7.07
C ASP A 138 -7.63 28.97 -7.96
N THR A 139 -7.06 27.76 -7.88
CA THR A 139 -6.04 27.28 -8.81
C THR A 139 -6.68 26.46 -9.93
N ASP A 140 -6.21 26.72 -11.14
CA ASP A 140 -6.64 26.09 -12.39
C ASP A 140 -5.41 26.09 -13.32
N SER A 141 -4.62 25.02 -13.20
CA SER A 141 -3.27 24.96 -13.79
C SER A 141 -3.24 24.19 -15.11
N PHE A 142 -4.28 23.38 -15.37
CA PHE A 142 -4.36 22.53 -16.54
C PHE A 142 -5.74 22.55 -17.18
N ASP A 143 -5.78 22.70 -18.51
CA ASP A 143 -7.03 22.82 -19.28
C ASP A 143 -7.78 21.48 -19.44
N ASP A 144 -7.15 20.34 -19.16
CA ASP A 144 -7.68 18.98 -19.46
C ASP A 144 -8.12 18.19 -18.22
N ASP A 145 -8.09 18.79 -17.05
CA ASP A 145 -8.58 18.18 -15.81
C ASP A 145 -9.89 18.83 -15.29
N ASP A 146 -10.39 19.84 -15.99
CA ASP A 146 -11.68 20.49 -15.73
C ASP A 146 -12.83 19.49 -15.59
N GLY A 147 -13.50 19.53 -14.43
CA GLY A 147 -14.59 18.60 -14.11
C GLY A 147 -14.15 17.16 -13.86
N SER A 148 -12.87 16.86 -13.81
CA SER A 148 -12.34 15.60 -13.35
C SER A 148 -12.57 15.44 -11.86
N ILE A 149 -12.88 14.21 -11.42
CA ILE A 149 -12.93 13.88 -9.98
C ILE A 149 -11.56 14.05 -9.28
N PHE A 150 -10.48 14.15 -10.04
CA PHE A 150 -9.11 14.30 -9.58
C PHE A 150 -8.58 15.73 -9.67
N GLU A 151 -9.35 16.70 -10.17
CA GLU A 151 -8.93 18.09 -10.37
C GLU A 151 -8.29 18.68 -9.11
N SER A 152 -8.97 18.60 -7.97
CA SER A 152 -8.43 19.08 -6.69
C SER A 152 -7.13 18.38 -6.25
N ASP A 153 -6.98 17.08 -6.54
CA ASP A 153 -5.76 16.32 -6.23
C ASP A 153 -4.61 16.73 -7.17
N ILE A 154 -4.91 16.98 -8.45
CA ILE A 154 -3.97 17.41 -9.47
C ILE A 154 -3.41 18.80 -9.12
N GLU A 155 -4.29 19.74 -8.78
CA GLU A 155 -3.91 21.08 -8.37
C GLU A 155 -3.06 21.09 -7.09
N ALA A 156 -3.38 20.20 -6.13
CA ALA A 156 -2.57 20.04 -4.92
C ALA A 156 -1.15 19.53 -5.23
N LEU A 157 -1.01 18.58 -6.14
CA LEU A 157 0.30 18.09 -6.58
C LEU A 157 1.11 19.14 -7.34
N TYR A 158 0.45 19.92 -8.20
CA TYR A 158 1.10 21.00 -8.95
C TYR A 158 1.61 22.08 -7.99
N ALA A 159 0.78 22.51 -7.06
CA ALA A 159 1.15 23.50 -6.05
C ALA A 159 2.29 23.02 -5.15
N ALA A 160 2.35 21.72 -4.87
CA ALA A 160 3.46 21.11 -4.12
C ALA A 160 4.73 20.89 -4.95
N GLY A 161 4.73 21.19 -6.26
CA GLY A 161 5.87 21.01 -7.15
C GLY A 161 6.17 19.54 -7.51
N ILE A 162 5.25 18.62 -7.19
CA ILE A 162 5.41 17.18 -7.45
C ILE A 162 5.18 16.85 -8.91
N THR A 163 4.23 17.55 -9.56
CA THR A 163 3.95 17.41 -10.98
C THR A 163 4.22 18.70 -11.75
N ARG A 164 4.44 18.56 -13.07
CA ARG A 164 4.53 19.65 -14.04
C ARG A 164 3.60 19.46 -15.23
N GLY A 165 2.66 18.49 -15.12
CA GLY A 165 1.82 18.08 -16.24
C GLY A 165 2.48 17.08 -17.18
N CYS A 166 1.76 16.66 -18.21
CA CYS A 166 2.27 15.92 -19.37
C CYS A 166 2.69 16.86 -20.50
N THR A 167 2.10 18.06 -20.54
CA THR A 167 2.52 19.23 -21.35
C THR A 167 2.47 20.47 -20.46
N THR A 168 2.75 21.64 -21.06
CA THR A 168 2.69 22.91 -20.32
C THR A 168 1.30 23.21 -19.75
N ASN A 169 0.23 22.83 -20.47
CA ASN A 169 -1.15 23.16 -20.12
C ASN A 169 -2.02 21.91 -19.89
N SER A 170 -1.44 20.71 -19.85
CA SER A 170 -2.21 19.48 -19.70
C SER A 170 -1.61 18.57 -18.66
N PHE A 171 -2.46 17.98 -17.82
CA PHE A 171 -2.08 16.97 -16.84
C PHE A 171 -2.20 15.56 -17.37
N CYS A 172 -3.09 15.31 -18.35
CA CYS A 172 -3.40 14.02 -18.93
C CYS A 172 -3.96 12.99 -17.92
N PRO A 173 -5.04 13.30 -17.18
CA PRO A 173 -5.47 12.51 -16.02
C PRO A 173 -5.83 11.05 -16.34
N SER A 174 -6.27 10.77 -17.58
CA SER A 174 -6.70 9.43 -18.00
C SER A 174 -5.57 8.55 -18.56
N ILE A 175 -4.37 9.09 -18.74
CA ILE A 175 -3.23 8.32 -19.25
C ILE A 175 -2.63 7.49 -18.11
N ALA A 176 -2.30 6.22 -18.42
CA ALA A 176 -1.64 5.34 -17.47
C ALA A 176 -0.20 5.82 -17.18
N VAL A 177 0.20 5.73 -15.91
CA VAL A 177 1.53 6.13 -15.43
C VAL A 177 2.56 5.08 -15.84
N SER A 178 3.65 5.51 -16.46
CA SER A 178 4.81 4.66 -16.68
C SER A 178 5.66 4.54 -15.41
N ARG A 179 6.51 3.52 -15.35
CA ARG A 179 7.43 3.30 -14.22
C ARG A 179 8.44 4.44 -14.07
N GLY A 180 8.90 5.03 -15.18
CA GLY A 180 9.75 6.21 -15.17
C GLY A 180 9.04 7.45 -14.59
N GLU A 181 7.79 7.70 -15.01
CA GLU A 181 6.97 8.77 -14.43
C GLU A 181 6.71 8.54 -12.94
N MET A 182 6.45 7.29 -12.53
CA MET A 182 6.30 6.92 -11.12
C MET A 182 7.56 7.26 -10.31
N ALA A 183 8.75 7.00 -10.86
CA ALA A 183 10.00 7.37 -10.21
C ALA A 183 10.05 8.87 -9.92
N ALA A 184 9.73 9.70 -10.91
CA ALA A 184 9.70 11.14 -10.74
C ALA A 184 8.67 11.60 -9.70
N PHE A 185 7.47 11.01 -9.70
CA PHE A 185 6.45 11.30 -8.70
C PHE A 185 6.92 10.97 -7.29
N LEU A 186 7.47 9.78 -7.06
CA LEU A 186 7.90 9.34 -5.73
C LEU A 186 9.09 10.14 -5.22
N VAL A 187 10.10 10.39 -6.05
CA VAL A 187 11.28 11.19 -5.66
C VAL A 187 10.86 12.57 -5.21
N ARG A 188 9.98 13.25 -5.95
CA ARG A 188 9.50 14.59 -5.60
C ARG A 188 8.53 14.59 -4.43
N ALA A 189 7.63 13.61 -4.36
CA ALA A 189 6.64 13.50 -3.30
C ALA A 189 7.26 13.27 -1.91
N PHE A 190 8.34 12.50 -1.85
CA PHE A 190 9.00 12.13 -0.60
C PHE A 190 10.35 12.81 -0.39
N ASP A 191 10.69 13.79 -1.24
CA ASP A 191 11.96 14.55 -1.19
C ASP A 191 13.18 13.61 -1.09
N LEU A 192 13.16 12.54 -1.90
CA LEU A 192 14.24 11.57 -1.90
C LEU A 192 15.48 12.17 -2.56
N SER A 193 16.63 12.03 -1.92
CA SER A 193 17.88 12.69 -2.33
C SER A 193 19.11 11.77 -2.26
N GLY A 194 18.88 10.49 -2.44
CA GLY A 194 19.95 9.49 -2.45
C GLY A 194 21.07 9.83 -3.44
N PRO A 195 22.25 9.22 -3.27
CA PRO A 195 23.45 9.55 -4.07
C PRO A 195 23.27 9.32 -5.56
N GLY A 196 22.12 8.77 -5.97
CA GLY A 196 21.90 8.33 -7.34
C GLY A 196 22.84 7.19 -7.71
N GLY A 197 22.60 6.57 -8.82
CA GLY A 197 23.43 5.51 -9.37
C GLY A 197 22.87 5.17 -10.74
N ASP A 198 23.58 4.37 -11.47
CA ASP A 198 23.15 3.85 -12.77
C ASP A 198 23.20 2.31 -12.73
N PRO A 199 22.25 1.67 -11.98
CA PRO A 199 22.22 0.22 -11.84
C PRO A 199 21.50 -0.51 -12.99
N PHE A 200 20.83 0.23 -13.88
CA PHE A 200 20.02 -0.32 -14.96
C PHE A 200 20.60 0.10 -16.31
N ILE A 201 20.49 -0.77 -17.29
CA ILE A 201 21.03 -0.56 -18.63
C ILE A 201 19.96 -0.15 -19.66
N ASP A 202 18.71 -0.17 -19.29
CA ASP A 202 17.56 0.10 -20.16
C ASP A 202 16.90 1.47 -19.90
N ASP A 203 17.44 2.23 -18.98
CA ASP A 203 17.04 3.60 -18.70
C ASP A 203 18.04 4.65 -19.21
N ASP A 204 19.14 4.21 -19.80
CA ASP A 204 20.15 5.05 -20.45
C ASP A 204 19.50 6.06 -21.42
N GLY A 205 19.68 7.35 -21.13
CA GLY A 205 19.09 8.45 -21.90
C GLY A 205 17.59 8.65 -21.68
N SER A 206 16.98 7.96 -20.74
CA SER A 206 15.62 8.25 -20.27
C SER A 206 15.59 9.61 -19.57
N TYR A 207 14.51 10.37 -19.77
CA TYR A 207 14.30 11.61 -19.04
C TYR A 207 14.23 11.37 -17.50
N PHE A 208 13.88 10.16 -17.09
CA PHE A 208 13.68 9.76 -15.69
C PHE A 208 14.89 9.01 -15.08
N GLU A 209 15.98 8.85 -15.82
CA GLU A 209 17.20 8.15 -15.36
C GLU A 209 17.70 8.66 -13.99
N PRO A 210 17.76 9.98 -13.72
CA PRO A 210 18.19 10.47 -12.40
C PRO A 210 17.26 10.02 -11.24
N GLU A 211 15.95 10.12 -11.43
CA GLU A 211 14.98 9.71 -10.42
C GLU A 211 14.94 8.19 -10.24
N ILE A 212 15.13 7.43 -11.30
CA ILE A 212 15.27 5.96 -11.26
C ILE A 212 16.48 5.56 -10.41
N GLY A 213 17.62 6.20 -10.64
CA GLY A 213 18.83 5.98 -9.86
C GLY A 213 18.66 6.29 -8.37
N VAL A 214 17.94 7.36 -8.04
CA VAL A 214 17.60 7.70 -6.65
C VAL A 214 16.72 6.62 -6.02
N LEU A 215 15.64 6.17 -6.68
CA LEU A 215 14.77 5.11 -6.15
C LEU A 215 15.53 3.80 -5.88
N ALA A 216 16.47 3.45 -6.77
CA ALA A 216 17.31 2.27 -6.58
C ALA A 216 18.24 2.42 -5.37
N ALA A 217 18.88 3.57 -5.23
CA ALA A 217 19.80 3.87 -4.12
C ALA A 217 19.07 3.88 -2.76
N GLU A 218 17.86 4.39 -2.71
CA GLU A 218 17.00 4.38 -1.52
C GLU A 218 16.33 3.01 -1.26
N GLY A 219 16.51 2.02 -2.14
CA GLY A 219 15.94 0.69 -2.00
C GLY A 219 14.42 0.64 -2.22
N VAL A 220 13.85 1.66 -2.83
CA VAL A 220 12.41 1.74 -3.13
C VAL A 220 12.05 0.85 -4.33
N SER A 221 12.96 0.73 -5.30
CA SER A 221 12.78 -0.14 -6.45
C SER A 221 14.05 -0.93 -6.76
N SER A 222 13.87 -2.22 -7.09
CA SER A 222 14.94 -3.11 -7.56
C SER A 222 14.86 -3.38 -9.07
N GLY A 223 14.00 -2.66 -9.79
CA GLY A 223 13.80 -2.85 -11.22
C GLY A 223 12.70 -3.88 -11.56
N CYS A 224 12.59 -4.21 -12.85
CA CYS A 224 11.64 -5.20 -13.38
C CYS A 224 12.31 -6.55 -13.71
N ALA A 225 13.61 -6.53 -13.98
CA ALA A 225 14.45 -7.70 -14.22
C ALA A 225 15.90 -7.38 -13.83
N LEU A 226 16.79 -8.37 -13.96
CA LEU A 226 18.21 -8.18 -13.67
C LEU A 226 18.78 -7.04 -14.53
N ASN A 227 19.28 -5.99 -13.88
CA ASN A 227 19.82 -4.78 -14.49
C ASN A 227 18.84 -4.04 -15.42
N GLN A 228 17.53 -4.19 -15.22
CA GLN A 228 16.51 -3.51 -16.02
C GLN A 228 15.49 -2.82 -15.11
N TYR A 229 15.18 -1.57 -15.42
CA TYR A 229 14.13 -0.80 -14.75
C TYR A 229 12.78 -0.86 -15.47
N CYS A 230 12.78 -1.01 -16.79
CA CYS A 230 11.60 -0.95 -17.67
C CYS A 230 10.88 0.42 -17.56
N PRO A 231 11.52 1.55 -17.87
CA PRO A 231 10.96 2.89 -17.62
C PRO A 231 9.62 3.14 -18.32
N ASP A 232 9.41 2.56 -19.50
CA ASP A 232 8.17 2.70 -20.28
C ASP A 232 7.08 1.69 -19.88
N GLY A 233 7.40 0.72 -19.03
CA GLY A 233 6.42 -0.22 -18.49
C GLY A 233 5.37 0.49 -17.66
N LEU A 234 4.10 0.07 -17.74
CA LEU A 234 3.02 0.67 -16.98
C LEU A 234 3.03 0.19 -15.51
N VAL A 235 2.59 1.07 -14.63
CA VAL A 235 2.39 0.75 -13.21
C VAL A 235 1.00 0.13 -13.03
N THR A 236 0.95 -1.00 -12.34
CA THR A 236 -0.29 -1.71 -11.98
C THR A 236 -0.44 -1.82 -10.48
#